data_2cac66425a920de4217c8c8a8d6a5816
#
_entry.id   2cac66425a920de4217c8c8a8d6a5816
#
_cell.length_a   1.000
_cell.length_b   1.000
_cell.length_c   1.000
_cell.angle_alpha   90.00
_cell.angle_beta   90.00
_cell.angle_gamma   90.00
#
_symmetry.space_group_name_H-M   'P 1'
#
loop_
_entity.id
_entity.type
_entity.pdbx_description
1 polymer ?
#
loop_
_entity_poly.entity_id
_entity_poly.type
_entity_poly.pdbx_seq_one_letter_code
_entity_poly.pdbx_strand_id
1 'polypeptide(L)'
;LGNPARPGGMSPLVGSAYRGICNALLCCGRKKYSLAYEYGLLRGGLFVLGYCHFIHRYAISHQIDRVLFFSRDGEILKRVYDLLYPGNGSKYVAWSRLAALKMTAHRNPSLFFERMFLHKSGTGITVKQALLSADLYPLFRSHPLPFSSPLDRKNVHLLQKAIRSRWPEVLQIYAQQSQAAKQYYHAVLEGCKKVCAVDIGWVGSGAISLMQLAEQDW
;
A
#
# COMPACT_ATOMS: atom_id res chain seq x y z
N LEU A 1 15.18 -19.91 3.24
CA LEU A 1 15.08 -20.37 4.61
C LEU A 1 16.10 -19.62 5.44
N GLY A 2 15.65 -18.69 6.30
CA GLY A 2 16.53 -17.83 7.08
C GLY A 2 17.38 -18.63 8.06
N ASN A 3 18.62 -18.18 8.27
CA ASN A 3 19.53 -18.72 9.24
C ASN A 3 18.86 -18.72 10.65
N PRO A 4 18.72 -19.85 11.32
CA PRO A 4 18.03 -19.95 12.62
C PRO A 4 18.69 -19.13 13.75
N ALA A 5 19.89 -18.65 13.55
CA ALA A 5 20.63 -17.83 14.51
C ALA A 5 20.29 -16.32 14.48
N ARG A 6 19.40 -15.86 13.57
CA ARG A 6 19.00 -14.43 13.53
C ARG A 6 17.83 -14.16 14.49
N PRO A 7 17.90 -13.12 15.32
CA PRO A 7 16.79 -12.70 16.17
C PRO A 7 15.54 -12.44 15.30
N GLY A 8 14.44 -13.15 15.60
CA GLY A 8 13.20 -13.10 14.82
C GLY A 8 13.01 -14.24 13.82
N GLY A 9 13.97 -15.14 13.68
CA GLY A 9 13.80 -16.37 12.90
C GLY A 9 12.79 -17.33 13.55
N MET A 10 11.95 -17.98 12.73
CA MET A 10 11.03 -18.99 13.23
C MET A 10 11.81 -20.21 13.75
N SER A 11 11.42 -20.74 14.90
CA SER A 11 12.03 -21.94 15.49
C SER A 11 12.09 -23.08 14.48
N PRO A 12 13.20 -23.86 14.39
CA PRO A 12 13.31 -25.05 13.55
C PRO A 12 12.17 -26.04 13.78
N LEU A 13 11.69 -26.13 15.02
CA LEU A 13 10.55 -26.98 15.39
C LEU A 13 9.26 -26.57 14.68
N VAL A 14 8.94 -25.27 14.66
CA VAL A 14 7.77 -24.73 13.96
C VAL A 14 7.88 -24.97 12.46
N GLY A 15 9.05 -24.77 11.87
CA GLY A 15 9.28 -25.06 10.45
C GLY A 15 9.14 -26.54 10.09
N SER A 16 9.56 -27.44 10.99
CA SER A 16 9.40 -28.90 10.81
C SER A 16 7.95 -29.34 10.95
N ALA A 17 7.24 -28.84 11.97
CA ALA A 17 5.81 -29.10 12.16
C ALA A 17 4.99 -28.60 10.96
N TYR A 18 5.26 -27.40 10.47
CA TYR A 18 4.59 -26.86 9.29
C TYR A 18 4.81 -27.72 8.04
N ARG A 19 6.05 -28.17 7.79
CA ARG A 19 6.34 -29.09 6.69
C ARG A 19 5.61 -30.40 6.81
N GLY A 20 5.52 -30.96 8.02
CA GLY A 20 4.74 -32.18 8.30
C GLY A 20 3.25 -31.99 7.95
N ILE A 21 2.65 -30.89 8.36
CA ILE A 21 1.26 -30.53 8.02
C ILE A 21 1.08 -30.39 6.49
N CYS A 22 1.98 -29.67 5.82
CA CYS A 22 1.93 -29.52 4.36
C CYS A 22 2.01 -30.88 3.64
N ASN A 23 2.92 -31.75 4.04
CA ASN A 23 3.06 -33.05 3.45
C ASN A 23 1.81 -33.92 3.67
N ALA A 24 1.25 -33.92 4.88
CA ALA A 24 0.00 -34.64 5.18
C ALA A 24 -1.16 -34.15 4.30
N LEU A 25 -1.32 -32.83 4.17
CA LEU A 25 -2.39 -32.25 3.35
C LEU A 25 -2.22 -32.54 1.85
N LEU A 26 -1.02 -32.42 1.31
CA LEU A 26 -0.76 -32.50 -0.12
C LEU A 26 -0.57 -33.93 -0.62
N CYS A 27 0.02 -34.81 0.19
CA CYS A 27 0.41 -36.15 -0.24
C CYS A 27 -0.51 -37.28 0.31
N CYS A 28 -1.10 -37.08 1.50
CA CYS A 28 -1.92 -38.11 2.14
C CYS A 28 -3.43 -37.84 2.03
N GLY A 29 -3.83 -36.66 1.54
CA GLY A 29 -5.24 -36.28 1.38
C GLY A 29 -5.84 -36.85 0.08
N ARG A 30 -7.17 -37.01 0.09
CA ARG A 30 -7.94 -37.40 -1.12
C ARG A 30 -8.16 -36.25 -2.09
N LYS A 31 -7.91 -34.99 -1.66
CA LYS A 31 -8.16 -33.79 -2.44
C LYS A 31 -6.91 -33.43 -3.26
N LYS A 32 -7.10 -33.22 -4.56
CA LYS A 32 -6.08 -32.64 -5.43
C LYS A 32 -6.16 -31.13 -5.38
N TYR A 33 -5.03 -30.46 -5.23
CA TYR A 33 -4.94 -28.99 -5.19
C TYR A 33 -4.32 -28.48 -6.48
N SER A 34 -4.56 -27.21 -6.81
CA SER A 34 -3.88 -26.55 -7.91
C SER A 34 -2.41 -26.27 -7.55
N LEU A 35 -1.54 -26.20 -8.55
CA LEU A 35 -0.14 -25.83 -8.35
C LEU A 35 0.03 -24.49 -7.60
N ALA A 36 -0.84 -23.52 -7.89
CA ALA A 36 -0.84 -22.23 -7.21
C ALA A 36 -1.15 -22.35 -5.71
N TYR A 37 -2.10 -23.23 -5.34
CA TYR A 37 -2.41 -23.52 -3.95
C TYR A 37 -1.24 -24.19 -3.24
N GLU A 38 -0.64 -25.20 -3.85
CA GLU A 38 0.51 -25.93 -3.29
C GLU A 38 1.70 -24.98 -3.07
N TYR A 39 2.01 -24.15 -4.07
CA TYR A 39 3.07 -23.16 -3.96
C TYR A 39 2.78 -22.12 -2.86
N GLY A 40 1.57 -21.61 -2.79
CA GLY A 40 1.14 -20.68 -1.76
C GLY A 40 1.23 -21.27 -0.36
N LEU A 41 0.77 -22.52 -0.18
CA LEU A 41 0.88 -23.23 1.09
C LEU A 41 2.34 -23.43 1.48
N LEU A 42 3.17 -23.98 0.59
CA LEU A 42 4.56 -24.36 0.89
C LEU A 42 5.48 -23.15 1.11
N ARG A 43 5.25 -22.05 0.39
CA ARG A 43 6.14 -20.88 0.40
C ARG A 43 5.58 -19.67 1.12
N GLY A 44 4.28 -19.40 0.94
CA GLY A 44 3.61 -18.20 1.50
C GLY A 44 3.07 -18.40 2.90
N GLY A 45 2.51 -19.56 3.20
CA GLY A 45 1.77 -19.78 4.44
C GLY A 45 2.59 -19.55 5.70
N LEU A 46 3.81 -20.06 5.75
CA LEU A 46 4.69 -19.86 6.90
C LEU A 46 5.09 -18.40 7.10
N PHE A 47 5.33 -17.68 5.99
CA PHE A 47 5.60 -16.24 6.02
C PHE A 47 4.40 -15.46 6.57
N VAL A 48 3.19 -15.74 6.05
CA VAL A 48 1.96 -15.06 6.48
C VAL A 48 1.69 -15.29 7.96
N LEU A 49 1.81 -16.55 8.43
CA LEU A 49 1.66 -16.89 9.85
C LEU A 49 2.65 -16.12 10.73
N GLY A 50 3.93 -16.14 10.38
CA GLY A 50 4.99 -15.45 11.12
C GLY A 50 4.79 -13.95 11.13
N TYR A 51 4.35 -13.37 10.00
CA TYR A 51 4.11 -11.93 9.90
C TYR A 51 2.87 -11.51 10.71
N CYS A 52 1.78 -12.27 10.67
CA CYS A 52 0.61 -12.01 11.52
C CYS A 52 0.97 -12.10 13.01
N HIS A 53 1.79 -13.08 13.40
CA HIS A 53 2.26 -13.20 14.77
C HIS A 53 3.14 -11.99 15.19
N PHE A 54 4.03 -11.55 14.32
CA PHE A 54 4.82 -10.34 14.55
C PHE A 54 3.94 -9.10 14.74
N ILE A 55 2.96 -8.89 13.84
CA ILE A 55 2.00 -7.78 13.93
C ILE A 55 1.27 -7.81 15.26
N HIS A 56 0.79 -8.98 15.68
CA HIS A 56 0.05 -9.14 16.94
C HIS A 56 0.92 -8.81 18.16
N ARG A 57 2.12 -9.34 18.21
CA ARG A 57 3.06 -9.02 19.30
C ARG A 57 3.41 -7.55 19.34
N TYR A 58 3.62 -6.93 18.18
CA TYR A 58 3.88 -5.49 18.07
C TYR A 58 2.68 -4.70 18.59
N ALA A 59 1.48 -5.05 18.18
CA ALA A 59 0.26 -4.37 18.61
C ALA A 59 0.07 -4.41 20.14
N ILE A 60 0.30 -5.58 20.76
CA ILE A 60 0.22 -5.72 22.22
C ILE A 60 1.32 -4.90 22.92
N SER A 61 2.57 -5.04 22.48
CA SER A 61 3.71 -4.38 23.16
C SER A 61 3.67 -2.86 23.08
N HIS A 62 3.02 -2.30 22.04
CA HIS A 62 2.87 -0.86 21.83
C HIS A 62 1.49 -0.32 22.21
N GLN A 63 0.61 -1.19 22.73
CA GLN A 63 -0.75 -0.80 23.12
C GLN A 63 -1.52 -0.17 21.95
N ILE A 64 -1.49 -0.85 20.78
CA ILE A 64 -2.17 -0.41 19.57
C ILE A 64 -3.67 -0.72 19.67
N ASP A 65 -4.51 0.31 19.55
CA ASP A 65 -5.96 0.18 19.60
C ASP A 65 -6.52 -0.45 18.32
N ARG A 66 -5.88 -0.17 17.17
CA ARG A 66 -6.34 -0.66 15.87
C ARG A 66 -5.20 -0.93 14.90
N VAL A 67 -5.26 -2.10 14.24
CA VAL A 67 -4.36 -2.49 13.17
C VAL A 67 -5.04 -2.26 11.82
N LEU A 68 -4.46 -1.43 10.96
CA LEU A 68 -4.97 -1.10 9.64
C LEU A 68 -4.23 -1.91 8.58
N PHE A 69 -4.93 -2.75 7.86
CA PHE A 69 -4.38 -3.51 6.73
C PHE A 69 -4.71 -2.80 5.42
N PHE A 70 -3.67 -2.32 4.73
CA PHE A 70 -3.84 -1.57 3.50
C PHE A 70 -4.22 -2.45 2.31
N SER A 71 -5.16 -1.96 1.51
CA SER A 71 -5.51 -2.60 0.23
C SER A 71 -4.30 -2.57 -0.73
N ARG A 72 -4.10 -3.57 -1.53
CA ARG A 72 -4.83 -4.83 -1.73
C ARG A 72 -4.19 -5.98 -0.95
N ASP A 73 -2.88 -5.92 -0.77
CA ASP A 73 -2.07 -7.02 -0.22
C ASP A 73 -2.45 -7.31 1.25
N GLY A 74 -2.91 -6.30 1.98
CA GLY A 74 -3.38 -6.44 3.34
C GLY A 74 -4.64 -7.28 3.52
N GLU A 75 -5.41 -7.57 2.46
CA GLU A 75 -6.64 -8.36 2.57
C GLU A 75 -6.35 -9.79 3.08
N ILE A 76 -5.41 -10.46 2.45
CA ILE A 76 -5.04 -11.84 2.84
C ILE A 76 -4.48 -11.86 4.26
N LEU A 77 -3.60 -10.91 4.57
CA LEU A 77 -3.02 -10.80 5.92
C LEU A 77 -4.10 -10.56 6.97
N LYS A 78 -5.03 -9.66 6.71
CA LYS A 78 -6.14 -9.39 7.64
C LYS A 78 -7.00 -10.62 7.89
N ARG A 79 -7.37 -11.34 6.83
CA ARG A 79 -8.18 -12.57 6.97
C ARG A 79 -7.47 -13.61 7.84
N VAL A 80 -6.18 -13.81 7.65
CA VAL A 80 -5.40 -14.73 8.49
C VAL A 80 -5.24 -14.18 9.91
N TYR A 81 -4.99 -12.89 10.04
CA TYR A 81 -4.85 -12.22 11.34
C TYR A 81 -6.12 -12.34 12.19
N ASP A 82 -7.29 -12.11 11.60
CA ASP A 82 -8.58 -12.24 12.31
C ASP A 82 -8.89 -13.68 12.72
N LEU A 83 -8.48 -14.67 11.92
CA LEU A 83 -8.62 -16.09 12.28
C LEU A 83 -7.70 -16.48 13.45
N LEU A 84 -6.49 -15.94 13.50
CA LEU A 84 -5.54 -16.22 14.56
C LEU A 84 -5.85 -15.48 15.86
N TYR A 85 -6.35 -14.26 15.73
CA TYR A 85 -6.55 -13.32 16.85
C TYR A 85 -7.93 -12.65 16.76
N PRO A 86 -9.01 -13.37 17.02
CA PRO A 86 -10.38 -12.82 16.96
C PRO A 86 -10.55 -11.67 17.97
N GLY A 87 -11.28 -10.64 17.58
CA GLY A 87 -11.57 -9.49 18.45
C GLY A 87 -10.46 -8.45 18.61
N ASN A 88 -9.42 -8.49 17.76
CA ASN A 88 -8.22 -7.66 17.88
C ASN A 88 -8.34 -6.21 17.35
N GLY A 89 -9.51 -5.74 16.98
CA GLY A 89 -9.73 -4.37 16.47
C GLY A 89 -9.13 -4.09 15.09
N SER A 90 -8.81 -5.11 14.28
CA SER A 90 -8.24 -4.93 12.95
C SER A 90 -9.23 -4.36 11.94
N LYS A 91 -8.76 -3.53 10.99
CA LYS A 91 -9.56 -3.04 9.87
C LYS A 91 -8.80 -3.16 8.55
N TYR A 92 -9.51 -3.60 7.50
CA TYR A 92 -9.05 -3.46 6.13
C TYR A 92 -9.42 -2.08 5.64
N VAL A 93 -8.46 -1.35 5.09
CA VAL A 93 -8.68 0.03 4.66
C VAL A 93 -8.31 0.22 3.19
N ALA A 94 -9.16 0.94 2.49
CA ALA A 94 -8.89 1.34 1.12
C ALA A 94 -7.67 2.27 1.09
N TRP A 95 -6.68 1.88 0.29
CA TRP A 95 -5.45 2.64 0.13
C TRP A 95 -4.97 2.57 -1.31
N SER A 96 -4.46 3.68 -1.82
CA SER A 96 -3.85 3.73 -3.15
C SER A 96 -2.65 4.68 -3.12
N ARG A 97 -1.52 4.22 -3.63
CA ARG A 97 -0.32 5.05 -3.77
C ARG A 97 -0.57 6.31 -4.59
N LEU A 98 -1.37 6.19 -5.67
CA LEU A 98 -1.74 7.35 -6.48
C LEU A 98 -2.64 8.32 -5.73
N ALA A 99 -3.62 7.83 -4.99
CA ALA A 99 -4.48 8.66 -4.15
C ALA A 99 -3.65 9.38 -3.08
N ALA A 100 -2.75 8.67 -2.40
CA ALA A 100 -1.86 9.25 -1.41
C ALA A 100 -1.03 10.42 -1.96
N LEU A 101 -0.42 10.24 -3.13
CA LEU A 101 0.37 11.30 -3.79
C LEU A 101 -0.47 12.55 -4.12
N LYS A 102 -1.72 12.35 -4.55
CA LYS A 102 -2.64 13.47 -4.83
C LYS A 102 -3.05 14.20 -3.55
N MET A 103 -3.45 13.46 -2.53
CA MET A 103 -3.91 14.02 -1.25
C MET A 103 -2.81 14.78 -0.51
N THR A 104 -1.55 14.36 -0.64
CA THR A 104 -0.40 14.99 0.02
C THR A 104 0.40 15.93 -0.90
N ALA A 105 -0.08 16.17 -2.14
CA ALA A 105 0.62 16.98 -3.14
C ALA A 105 0.92 18.41 -2.66
N HIS A 106 0.03 19.02 -1.89
CA HIS A 106 0.21 20.35 -1.31
C HIS A 106 1.34 20.43 -0.28
N ARG A 107 1.58 19.35 0.47
CA ARG A 107 2.64 19.26 1.50
C ARG A 107 3.99 18.92 0.90
N ASN A 108 4.01 18.04 -0.08
CA ASN A 108 5.24 17.58 -0.69
C ASN A 108 5.16 17.59 -2.22
N PRO A 109 5.17 18.77 -2.85
CA PRO A 109 5.12 18.89 -4.31
C PRO A 109 6.27 18.16 -5.01
N SER A 110 7.47 18.16 -4.42
CA SER A 110 8.64 17.50 -5.01
C SER A 110 8.43 15.99 -5.14
N LEU A 111 7.94 15.34 -4.08
CA LEU A 111 7.62 13.91 -4.10
C LEU A 111 6.49 13.61 -5.09
N PHE A 112 5.48 14.46 -5.16
CA PHE A 112 4.41 14.34 -6.14
C PHE A 112 4.96 14.33 -7.57
N PHE A 113 5.78 15.31 -7.96
CA PHE A 113 6.36 15.39 -9.30
C PHE A 113 7.29 14.23 -9.60
N GLU A 114 8.10 13.83 -8.65
CA GLU A 114 9.02 12.71 -8.78
C GLU A 114 8.26 11.41 -9.02
N ARG A 115 7.35 11.05 -8.12
CA ARG A 115 6.67 9.74 -8.14
C ARG A 115 5.55 9.67 -9.17
N MET A 116 4.86 10.76 -9.43
CA MET A 116 3.74 10.78 -10.38
C MET A 116 4.24 10.80 -11.84
N PHE A 117 5.35 11.47 -12.12
CA PHE A 117 5.80 11.73 -13.50
C PHE A 117 7.23 11.26 -13.76
N LEU A 118 8.22 11.66 -12.97
CA LEU A 118 9.63 11.38 -13.27
C LEU A 118 9.93 9.88 -13.25
N HIS A 119 9.46 9.15 -12.26
CA HIS A 119 9.64 7.69 -12.18
C HIS A 119 8.90 6.91 -13.27
N LYS A 120 7.93 7.53 -13.91
CA LYS A 120 7.23 6.93 -15.07
C LYS A 120 7.88 7.27 -16.41
N SER A 121 8.86 8.17 -16.41
CA SER A 121 9.62 8.49 -17.61
C SER A 121 10.42 7.26 -18.09
N GLY A 122 10.30 6.96 -19.38
CA GLY A 122 10.94 5.78 -19.98
C GLY A 122 10.17 4.46 -19.80
N THR A 123 9.00 4.45 -19.16
CA THR A 123 8.17 3.23 -18.99
C THR A 123 7.25 2.94 -20.20
N GLY A 124 7.31 3.76 -21.24
CA GLY A 124 6.49 3.62 -22.45
C GLY A 124 5.11 4.27 -22.38
N ILE A 125 4.69 4.82 -21.23
CA ILE A 125 3.43 5.57 -21.15
C ILE A 125 3.52 6.89 -21.90
N THR A 126 2.40 7.36 -22.44
CA THR A 126 2.32 8.66 -23.11
C THR A 126 2.09 9.82 -22.11
N VAL A 127 2.38 11.04 -22.53
CA VAL A 127 2.08 12.27 -21.76
C VAL A 127 0.59 12.32 -21.39
N LYS A 128 -0.31 11.93 -22.31
CA LYS A 128 -1.75 11.84 -22.05
C LYS A 128 -2.07 10.84 -20.94
N GLN A 129 -1.50 9.64 -21.00
CA GLN A 129 -1.72 8.60 -19.99
C GLN A 129 -1.19 9.02 -18.61
N ALA A 130 -0.07 9.74 -18.56
CA ALA A 130 0.45 10.30 -17.32
C ALA A 130 -0.51 11.32 -16.71
N LEU A 131 -1.07 12.24 -17.51
CA LEU A 131 -2.08 13.20 -17.07
C LEU A 131 -3.39 12.51 -16.63
N LEU A 132 -3.84 11.49 -17.36
CA LEU A 132 -5.03 10.72 -16.99
C LEU A 132 -4.82 10.02 -15.64
N SER A 133 -3.65 9.42 -15.41
CA SER A 133 -3.35 8.78 -14.13
C SER A 133 -3.30 9.74 -12.94
N ALA A 134 -3.09 11.03 -13.22
CA ALA A 134 -3.08 12.09 -12.24
C ALA A 134 -4.43 12.85 -12.15
N ASP A 135 -5.46 12.45 -12.91
CA ASP A 135 -6.76 13.14 -13.07
C ASP A 135 -6.63 14.59 -13.57
N LEU A 136 -5.54 14.90 -14.27
CA LEU A 136 -5.24 16.27 -14.73
C LEU A 136 -5.49 16.48 -16.22
N TYR A 137 -5.78 15.42 -16.99
CA TYR A 137 -5.98 15.56 -18.42
C TYR A 137 -7.08 16.59 -18.81
N PRO A 138 -8.23 16.67 -18.14
CA PRO A 138 -9.24 17.67 -18.46
C PRO A 138 -8.73 19.12 -18.33
N LEU A 139 -7.88 19.38 -17.33
CA LEU A 139 -7.28 20.69 -17.08
C LEU A 139 -6.29 21.11 -18.18
N PHE A 140 -5.60 20.15 -18.78
CA PHE A 140 -4.51 20.39 -19.74
C PHE A 140 -4.85 20.05 -21.19
N ARG A 141 -6.06 19.57 -21.51
CA ARG A 141 -6.45 19.11 -22.86
C ARG A 141 -6.23 20.14 -23.98
N SER A 142 -6.30 21.43 -23.68
CA SER A 142 -6.08 22.52 -24.63
C SER A 142 -4.66 23.11 -24.56
N HIS A 143 -3.78 22.54 -23.73
CA HIS A 143 -2.40 23.00 -23.60
C HIS A 143 -1.54 22.41 -24.72
N PRO A 144 -0.53 23.11 -25.26
CA PRO A 144 0.35 22.62 -26.32
C PRO A 144 1.37 21.59 -25.80
N LEU A 145 0.87 20.45 -25.28
CA LEU A 145 1.68 19.34 -24.82
C LEU A 145 1.67 18.21 -25.87
N PRO A 146 2.76 17.45 -26.02
CA PRO A 146 2.85 16.34 -26.95
C PRO A 146 2.13 15.10 -26.42
N PHE A 147 0.81 15.12 -26.35
CA PHE A 147 -0.01 14.11 -25.67
C PHE A 147 0.21 12.66 -26.11
N SER A 148 0.44 12.46 -27.41
CA SER A 148 0.65 11.12 -27.99
C SER A 148 2.11 10.64 -27.88
N SER A 149 3.03 11.52 -27.53
CA SER A 149 4.44 11.15 -27.40
C SER A 149 4.68 10.38 -26.10
N PRO A 150 5.65 9.44 -26.10
CA PRO A 150 6.10 8.77 -24.88
C PRO A 150 6.58 9.79 -23.85
N LEU A 151 6.33 9.51 -22.57
CA LEU A 151 6.85 10.29 -21.47
C LEU A 151 8.35 9.99 -21.31
N ASP A 152 9.19 10.80 -21.91
CA ASP A 152 10.65 10.75 -21.83
C ASP A 152 11.20 11.86 -20.92
N ARG A 153 12.53 11.94 -20.82
CA ARG A 153 13.20 12.97 -20.01
C ARG A 153 12.93 14.39 -20.47
N LYS A 154 12.69 14.63 -21.76
CA LYS A 154 12.37 15.96 -22.30
C LYS A 154 10.94 16.34 -22.03
N ASN A 155 10.01 15.43 -22.36
CA ASN A 155 8.58 15.65 -22.21
C ASN A 155 8.15 15.73 -20.74
N VAL A 156 8.82 15.03 -19.84
CA VAL A 156 8.51 15.10 -18.40
C VAL A 156 8.78 16.49 -17.83
N HIS A 157 9.86 17.17 -18.26
CA HIS A 157 10.14 18.53 -17.80
C HIS A 157 9.13 19.55 -18.34
N LEU A 158 8.72 19.40 -19.61
CA LEU A 158 7.68 20.24 -20.21
C LEU A 158 6.35 20.05 -19.47
N LEU A 159 5.98 18.80 -19.21
CA LEU A 159 4.78 18.46 -18.46
C LEU A 159 4.82 19.03 -17.04
N GLN A 160 5.92 18.85 -16.32
CA GLN A 160 6.06 19.40 -14.96
C GLN A 160 5.99 20.92 -14.95
N LYS A 161 6.60 21.60 -15.92
CA LYS A 161 6.52 23.07 -16.06
C LYS A 161 5.07 23.52 -16.28
N ALA A 162 4.34 22.86 -17.17
CA ALA A 162 2.93 23.14 -17.42
C ALA A 162 2.07 22.92 -16.16
N ILE A 163 2.29 21.82 -15.41
CA ILE A 163 1.55 21.55 -14.18
C ILE A 163 1.87 22.58 -13.10
N ARG A 164 3.13 22.98 -12.95
CA ARG A 164 3.55 24.01 -11.97
C ARG A 164 2.93 25.38 -12.27
N SER A 165 2.76 25.76 -13.53
CA SER A 165 2.14 27.04 -13.88
C SER A 165 0.66 27.12 -13.51
N ARG A 166 0.00 25.98 -13.32
CA ARG A 166 -1.41 25.88 -12.89
C ARG A 166 -1.57 25.14 -11.55
N TRP A 167 -0.55 25.20 -10.71
CA TRP A 167 -0.51 24.44 -9.47
C TRP A 167 -1.69 24.72 -8.52
N PRO A 168 -2.17 25.96 -8.33
CA PRO A 168 -3.35 26.22 -7.51
C PRO A 168 -4.60 25.48 -8.00
N GLU A 169 -4.82 25.41 -9.32
CA GLU A 169 -5.95 24.69 -9.91
C GLU A 169 -5.83 23.18 -9.72
N VAL A 170 -4.61 22.66 -9.83
CA VAL A 170 -4.31 21.25 -9.55
C VAL A 170 -4.64 20.89 -8.10
N LEU A 171 -4.25 21.74 -7.16
CA LEU A 171 -4.56 21.53 -5.74
C LEU A 171 -6.06 21.62 -5.46
N GLN A 172 -6.78 22.48 -6.17
CA GLN A 172 -8.24 22.58 -6.06
C GLN A 172 -8.93 21.28 -6.51
N ILE A 173 -8.46 20.66 -7.62
CA ILE A 173 -8.95 19.34 -8.06
C ILE A 173 -8.74 18.29 -6.98
N TYR A 174 -7.58 18.30 -6.33
CA TYR A 174 -7.25 17.29 -5.30
C TYR A 174 -7.90 17.60 -3.93
N ALA A 175 -8.34 18.81 -3.67
CA ALA A 175 -8.95 19.19 -2.39
C ALA A 175 -10.21 18.38 -2.09
N GLN A 176 -11.06 18.13 -3.10
CA GLN A 176 -12.27 17.31 -2.92
C GLN A 176 -11.94 15.86 -2.58
N GLN A 177 -10.94 15.27 -3.27
CA GLN A 177 -10.47 13.90 -2.99
C GLN A 177 -9.85 13.82 -1.59
N SER A 178 -9.09 14.83 -1.19
CA SER A 178 -8.49 14.91 0.14
C SER A 178 -9.53 14.98 1.23
N GLN A 179 -10.59 15.77 1.03
CA GLN A 179 -11.68 15.88 2.00
C GLN A 179 -12.44 14.55 2.16
N ALA A 180 -12.77 13.88 1.07
CA ALA A 180 -13.44 12.59 1.13
C ALA A 180 -12.56 11.53 1.83
N ALA A 181 -11.25 11.53 1.56
CA ALA A 181 -10.30 10.63 2.21
C ALA A 181 -10.19 10.91 3.72
N LYS A 182 -10.14 12.18 4.12
CA LYS A 182 -10.13 12.58 5.53
C LYS A 182 -11.37 12.07 6.26
N GLN A 183 -12.55 12.26 5.70
CA GLN A 183 -13.81 11.75 6.27
C GLN A 183 -13.77 10.22 6.43
N TYR A 184 -13.31 9.50 5.41
CA TYR A 184 -13.17 8.06 5.44
C TYR A 184 -12.20 7.60 6.56
N TYR A 185 -11.00 8.18 6.62
CA TYR A 185 -10.02 7.79 7.64
C TYR A 185 -10.42 8.25 9.03
N HIS A 186 -11.10 9.38 9.17
CA HIS A 186 -11.66 9.81 10.45
C HIS A 186 -12.61 8.72 11.00
N ALA A 187 -13.58 8.27 10.21
CA ALA A 187 -14.47 7.20 10.61
C ALA A 187 -13.75 5.86 10.90
N VAL A 188 -12.68 5.57 10.16
CA VAL A 188 -11.85 4.37 10.41
C VAL A 188 -11.09 4.46 11.73
N LEU A 189 -10.65 5.64 12.13
CA LEU A 189 -9.79 5.88 13.30
C LEU A 189 -10.57 6.33 14.54
N GLU A 190 -11.87 6.49 14.42
CA GLU A 190 -12.72 6.93 15.52
C GLU A 190 -12.51 6.09 16.79
N GLY A 191 -12.32 6.77 17.90
CA GLY A 191 -12.07 6.16 19.21
C GLY A 191 -10.67 5.56 19.43
N CYS A 192 -9.76 5.67 18.45
CA CYS A 192 -8.41 5.14 18.56
C CYS A 192 -7.41 6.23 18.96
N LYS A 193 -6.56 5.95 19.94
CA LYS A 193 -5.42 6.79 20.34
C LYS A 193 -4.13 6.38 19.64
N LYS A 194 -3.97 5.08 19.43
CA LYS A 194 -2.77 4.52 18.80
C LYS A 194 -3.18 3.53 17.71
N VAL A 195 -2.69 3.75 16.52
CA VAL A 195 -2.93 2.85 15.38
C VAL A 195 -1.62 2.41 14.75
N CYS A 196 -1.61 1.24 14.12
CA CYS A 196 -0.51 0.86 13.25
C CYS A 196 -1.04 0.49 11.87
N ALA A 197 -0.26 0.76 10.84
CA ALA A 197 -0.56 0.43 9.46
C ALA A 197 0.32 -0.75 9.01
N VAL A 198 -0.33 -1.73 8.38
CA VAL A 198 0.34 -2.88 7.77
C VAL A 198 0.36 -2.65 6.27
N ASP A 199 1.56 -2.39 5.75
CA ASP A 199 1.85 -2.20 4.33
C ASP A 199 2.98 -3.17 3.94
N ILE A 200 2.75 -4.00 2.93
CA ILE A 200 3.78 -4.91 2.38
C ILE A 200 4.74 -4.15 1.47
N GLY A 201 4.49 -2.85 1.25
CA GLY A 201 5.34 -1.98 0.43
C GLY A 201 6.74 -1.78 1.00
N TRP A 202 7.74 -1.67 0.13
CA TRP A 202 9.17 -1.62 0.48
C TRP A 202 9.60 -0.34 1.20
N VAL A 203 8.81 0.73 1.14
CA VAL A 203 9.24 2.09 1.54
C VAL A 203 8.34 2.71 2.62
N GLY A 204 7.26 2.03 3.03
CA GLY A 204 6.33 2.55 4.04
C GLY A 204 5.59 3.84 3.63
N SER A 205 5.62 4.20 2.34
CA SER A 205 5.04 5.45 1.85
C SER A 205 3.53 5.57 2.12
N GLY A 206 2.83 4.43 2.22
CA GLY A 206 1.43 4.38 2.59
C GLY A 206 1.19 4.89 4.02
N ALA A 207 1.92 4.35 4.98
CA ALA A 207 1.82 4.76 6.38
C ALA A 207 2.21 6.22 6.58
N ILE A 208 3.30 6.67 5.94
CA ILE A 208 3.75 8.08 6.00
C ILE A 208 2.68 9.03 5.46
N SER A 209 2.07 8.71 4.33
CA SER A 209 1.02 9.56 3.75
C SER A 209 -0.24 9.56 4.61
N LEU A 210 -0.62 8.44 5.22
CA LEU A 210 -1.74 8.39 6.17
C LEU A 210 -1.44 9.26 7.39
N MET A 211 -0.25 9.16 7.96
CA MET A 211 0.19 10.00 9.08
C MET A 211 0.13 11.50 8.71
N GLN A 212 0.60 11.86 7.51
CA GLN A 212 0.53 13.23 7.03
C GLN A 212 -0.91 13.75 6.85
N LEU A 213 -1.84 12.88 6.46
CA LEU A 213 -3.26 13.21 6.39
C LEU A 213 -3.86 13.34 7.80
N ALA A 214 -3.45 12.49 8.72
CA ALA A 214 -3.94 12.47 10.09
C ALA A 214 -3.46 13.69 10.90
N GLU A 215 -2.22 14.11 10.75
CA GLU A 215 -1.62 15.24 11.48
C GLU A 215 -2.30 16.59 11.21
N GLN A 216 -3.14 16.69 10.19
CA GLN A 216 -3.80 17.94 9.86
C GLN A 216 -5.06 18.22 10.67
N ASP A 217 -5.77 17.20 11.15
CA ASP A 217 -7.14 17.36 11.68
C ASP A 217 -7.49 16.39 12.84
N TRP A 218 -6.50 15.84 13.56
CA TRP A 218 -6.72 14.86 14.65
C TRP A 218 -6.35 15.41 16.02
#